data_e8241028c2dc6bfcfbab0d9734830abc
#
_entry.id   e8241028c2dc6bfcfbab0d9734830abc
#
_cell.length_a   1.000
_cell.length_b   1.000
_cell.length_c   1.000
_cell.angle_alpha   90.00
_cell.angle_beta   90.00
_cell.angle_gamma   90.00
#
_symmetry.space_group_name_H-M   'P 1'
#
loop_
_entity.id
_entity.type
_entity.pdbx_description
1 polymer ?
#
loop_
_entity_poly.entity_id
_entity_poly.type
_entity_poly.pdbx_seq_one_letter_code
_entity_poly.pdbx_strand_id
1 'polypeptide(L)'
;MTQPHGDAPQPSPATAPSGQQPAPTADVRTRLLAVRDEVAKAVVGQDAVVSGLLVALLCRGHVLLEGVPGTAKTLLVRSLASALSLDTKRVQFTPDLMPGDVTGSLVYDARSAEFTFRPGPVFTNLLLADEINRTPPKTQASLLEAMQERQVSVDGTPRALPQPFLVAATQNPVEYEGTYPLPEAQLDRFLLKLTMPVPPRDDEVAIVLRHAAGFDPSDLARAGIRPVAGVADLDAARDAAAAVHVSPEVAAYIVDLARATRQAPSVQLGVSPRGATALLAAARAWAWLVGREFVTPDDVKVLAKPALRHRLQLRPEAQLDGADADGVLDGLLATVPVPR
;
A
#
# COMPACT_ATOMS: atom_id res chain seq x y z
N MET A 1 -63.96 42.13 -31.81
CA MET A 1 -63.35 40.85 -32.18
C MET A 1 -62.03 40.72 -31.43
N THR A 2 -62.11 40.11 -30.29
CA THR A 2 -60.99 39.89 -29.34
C THR A 2 -60.50 38.48 -29.48
N GLN A 3 -59.21 38.31 -29.80
CA GLN A 3 -58.53 36.98 -29.77
C GLN A 3 -58.03 36.70 -28.36
N PRO A 4 -58.14 35.45 -27.85
CA PRO A 4 -57.54 35.07 -26.61
C PRO A 4 -56.07 34.67 -26.76
N HIS A 5 -55.20 35.21 -25.90
CA HIS A 5 -53.84 34.77 -25.69
C HIS A 5 -53.82 33.38 -25.06
N GLY A 6 -53.14 32.42 -25.74
CA GLY A 6 -52.83 31.14 -25.20
C GLY A 6 -51.58 31.21 -24.31
N ASP A 7 -51.78 30.80 -23.05
CA ASP A 7 -50.67 30.54 -22.08
C ASP A 7 -49.86 29.33 -22.50
N ALA A 8 -48.54 29.53 -22.73
CA ALA A 8 -47.60 28.45 -22.91
C ALA A 8 -47.20 27.83 -21.55
N PRO A 9 -47.09 26.53 -21.42
CA PRO A 9 -46.71 25.91 -20.17
C PRO A 9 -45.24 26.19 -19.84
N GLN A 10 -44.97 26.66 -18.63
CA GLN A 10 -43.65 26.85 -18.07
C GLN A 10 -43.00 25.47 -17.82
N PRO A 11 -41.69 25.29 -18.10
CA PRO A 11 -40.97 24.07 -17.80
C PRO A 11 -40.77 23.94 -16.28
N SER A 12 -41.15 22.77 -15.73
CA SER A 12 -40.87 22.38 -14.36
C SER A 12 -39.38 22.45 -14.03
N PRO A 13 -38.98 22.91 -12.85
CA PRO A 13 -37.58 22.91 -12.44
C PRO A 13 -37.06 21.49 -12.33
N ALA A 14 -35.95 21.22 -13.03
CA ALA A 14 -35.21 19.96 -12.94
C ALA A 14 -34.76 19.72 -11.49
N THR A 15 -35.18 18.60 -10.93
CA THR A 15 -34.74 18.12 -9.61
C THR A 15 -33.23 17.88 -9.66
N ALA A 16 -32.49 18.69 -8.91
CA ALA A 16 -31.04 18.45 -8.72
C ALA A 16 -30.83 17.07 -8.10
N PRO A 17 -29.75 16.33 -8.48
CA PRO A 17 -29.46 15.05 -7.86
C PRO A 17 -29.22 15.25 -6.37
N SER A 18 -29.95 14.51 -5.55
CA SER A 18 -29.79 14.46 -4.10
C SER A 18 -28.36 14.12 -3.77
N GLY A 19 -27.61 15.10 -3.24
CA GLY A 19 -26.26 14.89 -2.72
C GLY A 19 -26.32 13.80 -1.64
N GLN A 20 -25.64 12.70 -1.88
CA GLN A 20 -25.39 11.71 -0.84
C GLN A 20 -24.65 12.42 0.30
N GLN A 21 -25.29 12.49 1.47
CA GLN A 21 -24.61 12.93 2.68
C GLN A 21 -23.40 12.00 2.92
N PRO A 22 -22.21 12.55 3.19
CA PRO A 22 -21.07 11.73 3.52
C PRO A 22 -21.40 10.87 4.74
N ALA A 23 -21.15 9.56 4.64
CA ALA A 23 -21.35 8.62 5.73
C ALA A 23 -20.59 9.10 6.99
N PRO A 24 -21.13 8.97 8.19
CA PRO A 24 -20.43 9.34 9.41
C PRO A 24 -19.05 8.67 9.46
N THR A 25 -18.01 9.41 9.78
CA THR A 25 -16.61 8.93 9.79
C THR A 25 -16.39 7.69 10.66
N ALA A 26 -17.18 7.54 11.73
CA ALA A 26 -17.17 6.35 12.60
C ALA A 26 -17.66 5.08 11.88
N ASP A 27 -18.65 5.19 11.01
CA ASP A 27 -19.18 4.06 10.23
C ASP A 27 -18.17 3.61 9.16
N VAL A 28 -17.51 4.56 8.48
CA VAL A 28 -16.43 4.27 7.52
C VAL A 28 -15.26 3.55 8.20
N ARG A 29 -14.85 4.00 9.39
CA ARG A 29 -13.78 3.33 10.17
C ARG A 29 -14.17 1.90 10.52
N THR A 30 -15.38 1.68 10.98
CA THR A 30 -15.89 0.35 11.33
C THR A 30 -15.85 -0.59 10.12
N ARG A 31 -16.27 -0.12 8.93
CA ARG A 31 -16.18 -0.90 7.70
C ARG A 31 -14.74 -1.24 7.33
N LEU A 32 -13.81 -0.29 7.43
CA LEU A 32 -12.40 -0.55 7.13
C LEU A 32 -11.74 -1.50 8.16
N LEU A 33 -12.15 -1.45 9.43
CA LEU A 33 -11.68 -2.41 10.41
C LEU A 33 -12.25 -3.81 10.14
N ALA A 34 -13.51 -3.92 9.67
CA ALA A 34 -14.09 -5.20 9.29
C ALA A 34 -13.35 -5.88 8.11
N VAL A 35 -12.59 -5.14 7.30
CA VAL A 35 -11.72 -5.71 6.27
C VAL A 35 -10.70 -6.67 6.89
N ARG A 36 -10.17 -6.37 8.09
CA ARG A 36 -9.23 -7.26 8.79
C ARG A 36 -9.88 -8.59 9.12
N ASP A 37 -11.12 -8.56 9.61
CA ASP A 37 -11.86 -9.77 9.97
C ASP A 37 -12.18 -10.61 8.73
N GLU A 38 -12.49 -9.96 7.60
CA GLU A 38 -12.70 -10.63 6.32
C GLU A 38 -11.41 -11.32 5.83
N VAL A 39 -10.28 -10.61 5.86
CA VAL A 39 -8.98 -11.19 5.46
C VAL A 39 -8.58 -12.34 6.39
N ALA A 40 -8.84 -12.24 7.70
CA ALA A 40 -8.53 -13.27 8.69
C ALA A 40 -9.24 -14.62 8.42
N LYS A 41 -10.34 -14.63 7.63
CA LYS A 41 -10.99 -15.87 7.20
C LYS A 41 -10.10 -16.73 6.31
N ALA A 42 -9.22 -16.13 5.52
CA ALA A 42 -8.31 -16.83 4.61
C ALA A 42 -6.86 -16.84 5.11
N VAL A 43 -6.40 -15.75 5.73
CA VAL A 43 -5.00 -15.56 6.14
C VAL A 43 -4.91 -15.47 7.65
N VAL A 44 -4.11 -16.32 8.26
CA VAL A 44 -3.94 -16.42 9.72
C VAL A 44 -2.65 -15.72 10.13
N GLY A 45 -2.66 -15.02 11.26
CA GLY A 45 -1.45 -14.48 11.91
C GLY A 45 -0.78 -13.29 11.21
N GLN A 46 -1.49 -12.58 10.30
CA GLN A 46 -0.92 -11.47 9.53
C GLN A 46 -1.63 -10.13 9.78
N ASP A 47 -2.25 -9.93 10.94
CA ASP A 47 -3.04 -8.72 11.26
C ASP A 47 -2.26 -7.43 11.15
N ALA A 48 -0.99 -7.44 11.56
CA ALA A 48 -0.10 -6.28 11.45
C ALA A 48 0.16 -5.89 9.99
N VAL A 49 0.31 -6.89 9.11
CA VAL A 49 0.53 -6.67 7.68
C VAL A 49 -0.74 -6.13 7.02
N VAL A 50 -1.91 -6.68 7.35
CA VAL A 50 -3.21 -6.17 6.86
C VAL A 50 -3.40 -4.72 7.30
N SER A 51 -3.12 -4.39 8.57
CA SER A 51 -3.20 -3.02 9.08
C SER A 51 -2.23 -2.08 8.35
N GLY A 52 -1.00 -2.52 8.09
CA GLY A 52 -0.02 -1.76 7.32
C GLY A 52 -0.46 -1.51 5.87
N LEU A 53 -1.11 -2.49 5.22
CA LEU A 53 -1.69 -2.33 3.88
C LEU A 53 -2.86 -1.32 3.88
N LEU A 54 -3.71 -1.34 4.90
CA LEU A 54 -4.78 -0.34 5.07
C LEU A 54 -4.19 1.07 5.26
N VAL A 55 -3.16 1.21 6.12
CA VAL A 55 -2.42 2.48 6.28
C VAL A 55 -1.87 2.96 4.93
N ALA A 56 -1.26 2.05 4.16
CA ALA A 56 -0.71 2.40 2.85
C ALA A 56 -1.80 2.84 1.85
N LEU A 57 -2.95 2.18 1.84
CA LEU A 57 -4.11 2.58 1.03
C LEU A 57 -4.63 3.97 1.41
N LEU A 58 -4.70 4.28 2.70
CA LEU A 58 -5.11 5.60 3.19
C LEU A 58 -4.11 6.70 2.84
N CYS A 59 -2.82 6.39 2.84
CA CYS A 59 -1.75 7.31 2.45
C CYS A 59 -1.51 7.40 0.94
N ARG A 60 -2.26 6.65 0.11
CA ARG A 60 -1.98 6.47 -1.32
C ARG A 60 -0.52 6.05 -1.57
N GLY A 61 0.03 5.26 -0.65
CA GLY A 61 1.39 4.74 -0.70
C GLY A 61 1.45 3.33 -1.26
N HIS A 62 2.69 2.84 -1.43
CA HIS A 62 2.99 1.49 -1.91
C HIS A 62 3.75 0.73 -0.82
N VAL A 63 3.73 -0.59 -0.86
CA VAL A 63 4.29 -1.43 0.20
C VAL A 63 5.29 -2.42 -0.37
N LEU A 64 6.41 -2.56 0.33
CA LEU A 64 7.35 -3.65 0.13
C LEU A 64 7.04 -4.75 1.15
N LEU A 65 6.67 -5.95 0.67
CA LEU A 65 6.40 -7.13 1.50
C LEU A 65 7.65 -8.02 1.52
N GLU A 66 8.25 -8.18 2.67
CA GLU A 66 9.39 -9.07 2.85
C GLU A 66 8.98 -10.30 3.65
N GLY A 67 9.35 -11.46 3.17
CA GLY A 67 9.06 -12.72 3.84
C GLY A 67 9.47 -13.91 2.98
N VAL A 68 9.70 -15.04 3.64
CA VAL A 68 10.06 -16.29 2.95
C VAL A 68 8.95 -16.76 2.01
N PRO A 69 9.25 -17.59 1.02
CA PRO A 69 8.23 -18.24 0.19
C PRO A 69 7.23 -19.02 1.06
N GLY A 70 5.96 -19.06 0.63
CA GLY A 70 4.93 -19.80 1.35
C GLY A 70 4.20 -19.04 2.47
N THR A 71 4.56 -17.77 2.76
CA THR A 71 3.88 -16.95 3.79
C THR A 71 2.55 -16.32 3.33
N ALA A 72 1.90 -16.88 2.31
CA ALA A 72 0.58 -16.48 1.82
C ALA A 72 0.46 -15.03 1.27
N LYS A 73 1.55 -14.42 0.76
CA LYS A 73 1.56 -13.04 0.22
C LYS A 73 0.47 -12.82 -0.84
N THR A 74 0.36 -13.73 -1.80
CA THR A 74 -0.64 -13.66 -2.87
C THR A 74 -2.06 -13.77 -2.33
N LEU A 75 -2.28 -14.70 -1.39
CA LEU A 75 -3.58 -14.90 -0.75
C LEU A 75 -4.00 -13.65 0.03
N LEU A 76 -3.07 -13.04 0.77
CA LEU A 76 -3.29 -11.80 1.52
C LEU A 76 -3.78 -10.67 0.63
N VAL A 77 -3.05 -10.37 -0.45
CA VAL A 77 -3.40 -9.27 -1.37
C VAL A 77 -4.73 -9.52 -2.07
N ARG A 78 -5.00 -10.75 -2.50
CA ARG A 78 -6.28 -11.13 -3.10
C ARG A 78 -7.44 -11.02 -2.11
N SER A 79 -7.26 -11.46 -0.87
CA SER A 79 -8.27 -11.37 0.18
C SER A 79 -8.59 -9.92 0.53
N LEU A 80 -7.57 -9.08 0.64
CA LEU A 80 -7.71 -7.64 0.87
C LEU A 80 -8.49 -6.97 -0.28
N ALA A 81 -8.13 -7.26 -1.53
CA ALA A 81 -8.82 -6.74 -2.70
C ALA A 81 -10.30 -7.14 -2.72
N SER A 82 -10.59 -8.41 -2.44
CA SER A 82 -11.96 -8.94 -2.37
C SER A 82 -12.79 -8.25 -1.28
N ALA A 83 -12.23 -8.08 -0.08
CA ALA A 83 -12.91 -7.41 1.04
C ALA A 83 -13.16 -5.91 0.79
N LEU A 84 -12.37 -5.28 -0.09
CA LEU A 84 -12.48 -3.86 -0.48
C LEU A 84 -13.19 -3.62 -1.82
N SER A 85 -13.71 -4.64 -2.49
CA SER A 85 -14.28 -4.54 -3.86
C SER A 85 -13.32 -3.88 -4.85
N LEU A 86 -12.04 -4.24 -4.80
CA LEU A 86 -10.98 -3.70 -5.65
C LEU A 86 -10.50 -4.75 -6.64
N ASP A 87 -10.16 -4.31 -7.86
CA ASP A 87 -9.50 -5.16 -8.84
C ASP A 87 -8.06 -5.45 -8.40
N THR A 88 -7.62 -6.71 -8.61
CA THR A 88 -6.24 -7.12 -8.31
C THR A 88 -5.64 -7.92 -9.44
N LYS A 89 -4.35 -7.68 -9.70
CA LYS A 89 -3.54 -8.47 -10.62
C LYS A 89 -2.22 -8.87 -9.94
N ARG A 90 -1.66 -9.99 -10.38
CA ARG A 90 -0.34 -10.46 -9.98
C ARG A 90 0.58 -10.51 -11.18
N VAL A 91 1.79 -10.03 -11.02
CA VAL A 91 2.90 -10.19 -11.97
C VAL A 91 4.05 -10.83 -11.25
N GLN A 92 4.54 -11.96 -11.79
CA GLN A 92 5.79 -12.56 -11.36
C GLN A 92 6.92 -11.88 -12.13
N PHE A 93 7.84 -11.25 -11.40
CA PHE A 93 8.99 -10.60 -11.99
C PHE A 93 10.08 -11.63 -12.27
N THR A 94 10.46 -11.75 -13.54
CA THR A 94 11.43 -12.70 -14.05
C THR A 94 12.55 -11.95 -14.80
N PRO A 95 13.73 -12.55 -15.02
CA PRO A 95 14.83 -11.89 -15.71
C PRO A 95 14.52 -11.45 -17.15
N ASP A 96 13.57 -12.09 -17.80
CA ASP A 96 13.14 -11.83 -19.18
C ASP A 96 11.96 -10.85 -19.28
N LEU A 97 11.34 -10.45 -18.15
CA LEU A 97 10.19 -9.54 -18.14
C LEU A 97 10.58 -8.16 -18.67
N MET A 98 9.84 -7.68 -19.66
CA MET A 98 10.08 -6.38 -20.29
C MET A 98 9.17 -5.27 -19.69
N PRO A 99 9.55 -3.99 -19.77
CA PRO A 99 8.70 -2.88 -19.32
C PRO A 99 7.27 -2.92 -19.89
N GLY A 100 7.14 -3.21 -21.18
CA GLY A 100 5.85 -3.31 -21.87
C GLY A 100 4.93 -4.43 -21.36
N ASP A 101 5.50 -5.50 -20.78
CA ASP A 101 4.73 -6.58 -20.17
C ASP A 101 4.03 -6.11 -18.88
N VAL A 102 4.59 -5.09 -18.21
CA VAL A 102 4.04 -4.49 -16.99
C VAL A 102 3.09 -3.33 -17.32
N THR A 103 3.53 -2.40 -18.17
CA THR A 103 2.83 -1.15 -18.45
C THR A 103 1.83 -1.26 -19.60
N GLY A 104 1.96 -2.28 -20.44
CA GLY A 104 1.22 -2.40 -21.68
C GLY A 104 1.98 -1.85 -22.88
N SER A 105 1.49 -2.15 -24.06
CA SER A 105 2.13 -1.82 -25.34
C SER A 105 1.12 -1.53 -26.42
N LEU A 106 1.58 -0.90 -27.50
CA LEU A 106 0.81 -0.78 -28.73
C LEU A 106 0.89 -2.10 -29.48
N VAL A 107 -0.26 -2.59 -29.91
CA VAL A 107 -0.39 -3.81 -30.72
C VAL A 107 -1.00 -3.42 -32.05
N TYR A 108 -0.35 -3.83 -33.15
CA TYR A 108 -0.88 -3.62 -34.48
C TYR A 108 -2.05 -4.59 -34.75
N ASP A 109 -3.22 -4.05 -35.05
CA ASP A 109 -4.36 -4.83 -35.52
C ASP A 109 -4.36 -4.86 -37.04
N ALA A 110 -4.05 -6.02 -37.60
CA ALA A 110 -4.01 -6.22 -39.06
C ALA A 110 -5.37 -6.09 -39.76
N ARG A 111 -6.47 -6.13 -39.01
CA ARG A 111 -7.83 -6.00 -39.58
C ARG A 111 -8.22 -4.54 -39.80
N SER A 112 -7.88 -3.68 -38.83
CA SER A 112 -8.14 -2.25 -38.89
C SER A 112 -6.97 -1.44 -39.48
N ALA A 113 -5.79 -2.07 -39.62
CA ALA A 113 -4.51 -1.44 -39.97
C ALA A 113 -4.12 -0.33 -38.99
N GLU A 114 -4.52 -0.44 -37.71
CA GLU A 114 -4.29 0.55 -36.67
C GLU A 114 -3.48 -0.04 -35.50
N PHE A 115 -2.77 0.84 -34.79
CA PHE A 115 -2.17 0.49 -33.51
C PHE A 115 -3.16 0.74 -32.38
N THR A 116 -3.45 -0.30 -31.60
CA THR A 116 -4.31 -0.23 -30.42
C THR A 116 -3.51 -0.43 -29.16
N PHE A 117 -3.79 0.35 -28.13
CA PHE A 117 -3.14 0.17 -26.84
C PHE A 117 -3.76 -1.03 -26.10
N ARG A 118 -2.90 -1.99 -25.74
CA ARG A 118 -3.25 -3.10 -24.86
C ARG A 118 -2.73 -2.80 -23.46
N PRO A 119 -3.63 -2.55 -22.46
CA PRO A 119 -3.23 -2.26 -21.09
C PRO A 119 -2.48 -3.44 -20.46
N GLY A 120 -1.36 -3.15 -19.81
CA GLY A 120 -0.62 -4.10 -19.00
C GLY A 120 -1.29 -4.36 -17.64
N PRO A 121 -0.70 -5.26 -16.84
CA PRO A 121 -1.23 -5.60 -15.52
C PRO A 121 -1.21 -4.44 -14.53
N VAL A 122 -0.43 -3.38 -14.73
CA VAL A 122 -0.41 -2.18 -13.89
C VAL A 122 -1.76 -1.45 -13.88
N PHE A 123 -2.61 -1.66 -14.89
CA PHE A 123 -3.98 -1.15 -14.91
C PHE A 123 -4.89 -2.02 -14.03
N THR A 124 -4.77 -1.80 -12.72
CA THR A 124 -5.53 -2.46 -11.65
C THR A 124 -5.49 -1.59 -10.39
N ASN A 125 -6.31 -1.88 -9.39
CA ASN A 125 -6.27 -1.16 -8.11
C ASN A 125 -5.15 -1.68 -7.18
N LEU A 126 -5.03 -3.01 -7.04
CA LEU A 126 -3.98 -3.66 -6.26
C LEU A 126 -3.11 -4.50 -7.19
N LEU A 127 -1.85 -4.13 -7.33
CA LEU A 127 -0.87 -4.91 -8.07
C LEU A 127 0.04 -5.64 -7.10
N LEU A 128 0.07 -6.98 -7.16
CA LEU A 128 1.11 -7.76 -6.53
C LEU A 128 2.27 -7.93 -7.52
N ALA A 129 3.36 -7.20 -7.28
CA ALA A 129 4.62 -7.32 -8.02
C ALA A 129 5.52 -8.32 -7.30
N ASP A 130 5.43 -9.59 -7.69
CA ASP A 130 6.08 -10.69 -6.98
C ASP A 130 7.54 -10.84 -7.43
N GLU A 131 8.48 -10.86 -6.45
CA GLU A 131 9.93 -10.97 -6.65
C GLU A 131 10.52 -9.85 -7.54
N ILE A 132 10.20 -8.60 -7.22
CA ILE A 132 10.60 -7.41 -8.01
C ILE A 132 12.12 -7.33 -8.24
N ASN A 133 12.92 -7.90 -7.34
CA ASN A 133 14.38 -7.93 -7.45
C ASN A 133 14.92 -8.95 -8.44
N ARG A 134 14.08 -9.79 -9.08
CA ARG A 134 14.52 -10.75 -10.13
C ARG A 134 14.54 -10.18 -11.53
N THR A 135 13.97 -9.01 -11.76
CA THR A 135 13.91 -8.40 -13.09
C THR A 135 14.99 -7.33 -13.28
N PRO A 136 15.44 -7.05 -14.52
CA PRO A 136 16.42 -6.02 -14.79
C PRO A 136 15.97 -4.61 -14.35
N PRO A 137 16.92 -3.71 -14.01
CA PRO A 137 16.64 -2.37 -13.50
C PRO A 137 15.69 -1.53 -14.37
N LYS A 138 15.70 -1.75 -15.71
CA LYS A 138 14.83 -1.02 -16.64
C LYS A 138 13.35 -1.34 -16.41
N THR A 139 13.01 -2.60 -16.15
CA THR A 139 11.63 -3.02 -15.88
C THR A 139 11.20 -2.61 -14.47
N GLN A 140 12.12 -2.70 -13.48
CA GLN A 140 11.87 -2.15 -12.14
C GLN A 140 11.53 -0.66 -12.23
N ALA A 141 12.34 0.13 -12.97
CA ALA A 141 12.16 1.57 -13.12
C ALA A 141 10.79 1.94 -13.72
N SER A 142 10.30 1.17 -14.71
CA SER A 142 8.99 1.43 -15.31
C SER A 142 7.82 1.26 -14.32
N LEU A 143 7.88 0.25 -13.45
CA LEU A 143 6.89 0.09 -12.38
C LEU A 143 6.99 1.22 -11.36
N LEU A 144 8.21 1.57 -10.94
CA LEU A 144 8.46 2.61 -9.95
C LEU A 144 8.06 4.02 -10.46
N GLU A 145 8.16 4.27 -11.77
CA GLU A 145 7.64 5.46 -12.41
C GLU A 145 6.10 5.48 -12.36
N ALA A 146 5.45 4.38 -12.75
CA ALA A 146 4.01 4.23 -12.68
C ALA A 146 3.47 4.43 -11.24
N MET A 147 4.21 3.95 -10.22
CA MET A 147 3.88 4.17 -8.81
C MET A 147 3.92 5.65 -8.42
N GLN A 148 4.93 6.39 -8.87
CA GLN A 148 5.14 7.78 -8.52
C GLN A 148 4.18 8.71 -9.27
N GLU A 149 4.06 8.52 -10.59
CA GLU A 149 3.29 9.41 -11.47
C GLU A 149 1.80 9.02 -11.53
N ARG A 150 1.41 7.83 -11.06
CA ARG A 150 0.05 7.25 -11.16
C ARG A 150 -0.48 7.20 -12.58
N GLN A 151 0.42 7.16 -13.52
CA GLN A 151 0.18 7.02 -14.94
C GLN A 151 1.33 6.29 -15.60
N VAL A 152 1.12 5.80 -16.81
CA VAL A 152 2.17 5.28 -17.67
C VAL A 152 2.18 6.04 -18.97
N SER A 153 3.35 6.28 -19.54
CA SER A 153 3.50 6.90 -20.87
C SER A 153 3.83 5.81 -21.88
N VAL A 154 2.94 5.64 -22.86
CA VAL A 154 3.16 4.69 -23.96
C VAL A 154 3.07 5.49 -25.26
N ASP A 155 4.13 5.45 -26.05
CA ASP A 155 4.25 6.21 -27.29
C ASP A 155 3.95 7.74 -27.11
N GLY A 156 4.52 8.33 -26.05
CA GLY A 156 4.33 9.74 -25.70
C GLY A 156 2.94 10.10 -25.18
N THR A 157 2.02 9.14 -25.10
CA THR A 157 0.66 9.37 -24.60
C THR A 157 0.55 8.95 -23.12
N PRO A 158 0.27 9.87 -22.18
CA PRO A 158 0.04 9.53 -20.78
C PRO A 158 -1.31 8.84 -20.61
N ARG A 159 -1.32 7.78 -19.80
CA ARG A 159 -2.50 6.97 -19.48
C ARG A 159 -2.61 6.82 -17.97
N ALA A 160 -3.65 7.42 -17.39
CA ALA A 160 -3.90 7.38 -15.95
C ALA A 160 -4.19 5.95 -15.47
N LEU A 161 -3.68 5.60 -14.30
CA LEU A 161 -3.97 4.33 -13.64
C LEU A 161 -5.27 4.42 -12.83
N PRO A 162 -5.98 3.28 -12.64
CA PRO A 162 -7.16 3.22 -11.78
C PRO A 162 -6.85 3.74 -10.36
N GLN A 163 -7.83 4.36 -9.71
CA GLN A 163 -7.70 4.80 -8.33
C GLN A 163 -8.70 4.05 -7.44
N PRO A 164 -8.29 3.61 -6.25
CA PRO A 164 -6.93 3.64 -5.70
C PRO A 164 -5.95 2.78 -6.49
N PHE A 165 -4.68 3.16 -6.51
CA PHE A 165 -3.60 2.34 -7.04
C PHE A 165 -2.58 2.04 -5.95
N LEU A 166 -2.42 0.77 -5.60
CA LEU A 166 -1.43 0.29 -4.64
C LEU A 166 -0.62 -0.85 -5.27
N VAL A 167 0.70 -0.73 -5.19
CA VAL A 167 1.62 -1.82 -5.49
C VAL A 167 2.09 -2.44 -4.17
N ALA A 168 1.86 -3.74 -4.02
CA ALA A 168 2.50 -4.59 -3.03
C ALA A 168 3.62 -5.34 -3.74
N ALA A 169 4.85 -4.84 -3.65
CA ALA A 169 6.01 -5.52 -4.20
C ALA A 169 6.56 -6.51 -3.19
N THR A 170 7.00 -7.70 -3.65
CA THR A 170 7.64 -8.67 -2.76
C THR A 170 9.12 -8.78 -3.04
N GLN A 171 9.89 -9.06 -1.99
CA GLN A 171 11.27 -9.49 -2.06
C GLN A 171 11.46 -10.75 -1.23
N ASN A 172 12.29 -11.65 -1.72
CA ASN A 172 12.73 -12.79 -0.95
C ASN A 172 14.12 -12.47 -0.36
N PRO A 173 14.25 -12.35 0.96
CA PRO A 173 15.51 -11.97 1.59
C PRO A 173 16.59 -13.05 1.52
N VAL A 174 16.23 -14.29 1.17
CA VAL A 174 17.15 -15.44 1.18
C VAL A 174 17.77 -15.69 -0.20
N GLU A 175 17.22 -15.15 -1.27
CA GLU A 175 17.70 -15.35 -2.62
C GLU A 175 18.61 -14.20 -3.07
N TYR A 176 19.91 -14.50 -3.20
CA TYR A 176 20.91 -13.54 -3.68
C TYR A 176 21.31 -13.80 -5.15
N GLU A 177 21.22 -15.04 -5.60
CA GLU A 177 21.66 -15.43 -6.94
C GLU A 177 20.63 -15.02 -8.01
N GLY A 178 21.09 -14.33 -9.07
CA GLY A 178 20.23 -13.86 -10.15
C GLY A 178 19.30 -12.69 -9.76
N THR A 179 19.64 -11.93 -8.71
CA THR A 179 18.83 -10.77 -8.27
C THR A 179 19.49 -9.44 -8.61
N TYR A 180 18.66 -8.43 -8.82
CA TYR A 180 19.02 -7.02 -9.00
C TYR A 180 18.44 -6.23 -7.82
N PRO A 181 19.25 -5.91 -6.79
CA PRO A 181 18.75 -5.19 -5.63
C PRO A 181 18.20 -3.80 -6.03
N LEU A 182 17.15 -3.39 -5.37
CA LEU A 182 16.60 -2.04 -5.55
C LEU A 182 17.55 -1.02 -4.91
N PRO A 183 18.00 0.02 -5.64
CA PRO A 183 18.75 1.12 -5.05
C PRO A 183 17.92 1.87 -4.00
N GLU A 184 18.58 2.53 -3.05
CA GLU A 184 17.95 3.26 -1.94
C GLU A 184 16.93 4.31 -2.42
N ALA A 185 17.26 5.04 -3.49
CA ALA A 185 16.35 6.02 -4.09
C ALA A 185 15.06 5.40 -4.64
N GLN A 186 15.09 4.12 -4.97
CA GLN A 186 13.93 3.35 -5.42
C GLN A 186 13.16 2.79 -4.22
N LEU A 187 13.85 2.32 -3.19
CA LEU A 187 13.24 1.87 -1.93
C LEU A 187 12.47 3.00 -1.25
N ASP A 188 12.95 4.24 -1.30
CA ASP A 188 12.27 5.41 -0.71
C ASP A 188 10.91 5.73 -1.35
N ARG A 189 10.55 5.12 -2.47
CA ARG A 189 9.20 5.23 -3.10
C ARG A 189 8.15 4.36 -2.40
N PHE A 190 8.55 3.33 -1.67
CA PHE A 190 7.64 2.55 -0.85
C PHE A 190 7.36 3.29 0.47
N LEU A 191 6.10 3.40 0.82
CA LEU A 191 5.70 4.02 2.10
C LEU A 191 6.13 3.18 3.28
N LEU A 192 5.84 1.87 3.23
CA LEU A 192 6.12 0.92 4.29
C LEU A 192 6.87 -0.31 3.73
N LYS A 193 7.79 -0.83 4.53
CA LYS A 193 8.34 -2.18 4.38
C LYS A 193 7.75 -3.04 5.50
N LEU A 194 6.89 -4.00 5.13
CA LEU A 194 6.21 -4.89 6.06
C LEU A 194 6.86 -6.27 6.00
N THR A 195 7.19 -6.81 7.16
CA THR A 195 7.74 -8.15 7.30
C THR A 195 6.59 -9.13 7.52
N MET A 196 6.56 -10.20 6.73
CA MET A 196 5.64 -11.32 6.90
C MET A 196 6.40 -12.48 7.57
N PRO A 197 6.30 -12.63 8.88
CA PRO A 197 6.95 -13.73 9.58
C PRO A 197 6.30 -15.07 9.23
N VAL A 198 7.03 -16.14 9.45
CA VAL A 198 6.41 -17.48 9.54
C VAL A 198 5.47 -17.43 10.74
N PRO A 199 4.22 -17.90 10.60
CA PRO A 199 3.26 -17.90 11.69
C PRO A 199 3.76 -18.71 12.91
N PRO A 200 3.36 -18.37 14.13
CA PRO A 200 3.64 -19.19 15.29
C PRO A 200 2.93 -20.55 15.17
N ARG A 201 3.42 -21.55 15.92
CA ARG A 201 2.96 -22.94 15.83
C ARG A 201 1.43 -23.11 15.86
N ASP A 202 0.74 -22.37 16.71
CA ASP A 202 -0.72 -22.52 16.85
C ASP A 202 -1.47 -22.00 15.62
N ASP A 203 -0.97 -20.95 15.00
CA ASP A 203 -1.47 -20.42 13.72
C ASP A 203 -1.18 -21.39 12.57
N GLU A 204 0.00 -22.03 12.54
CA GLU A 204 0.31 -23.08 11.56
C GLU A 204 -0.63 -24.27 11.69
N VAL A 205 -0.93 -24.72 12.91
CA VAL A 205 -1.93 -25.77 13.17
C VAL A 205 -3.31 -25.34 12.66
N ALA A 206 -3.71 -24.09 12.91
CA ALA A 206 -4.98 -23.57 12.42
C ALA A 206 -5.05 -23.55 10.87
N ILE A 207 -3.95 -23.20 10.20
CA ILE A 207 -3.84 -23.24 8.73
C ILE A 207 -4.04 -24.68 8.23
N VAL A 208 -3.33 -25.65 8.79
CA VAL A 208 -3.43 -27.07 8.41
C VAL A 208 -4.85 -27.59 8.61
N LEU A 209 -5.48 -27.29 9.75
CA LEU A 209 -6.86 -27.69 10.04
C LEU A 209 -7.86 -27.08 9.06
N ARG A 210 -7.69 -25.82 8.66
CA ARG A 210 -8.53 -25.19 7.62
C ARG A 210 -8.43 -25.94 6.29
N HIS A 211 -7.23 -26.30 5.86
CA HIS A 211 -7.03 -27.08 4.64
C HIS A 211 -7.65 -28.49 4.76
N ALA A 212 -7.51 -29.14 5.91
CA ALA A 212 -8.16 -30.43 6.19
C ALA A 212 -9.70 -30.34 6.14
N ALA A 213 -10.26 -29.17 6.50
CA ALA A 213 -11.70 -28.89 6.41
C ALA A 213 -12.15 -28.47 5.00
N GLY A 214 -11.27 -28.52 3.99
CA GLY A 214 -11.60 -28.21 2.59
C GLY A 214 -11.46 -26.75 2.20
N PHE A 215 -10.66 -25.97 2.93
CA PHE A 215 -10.31 -24.60 2.49
C PHE A 215 -9.52 -24.64 1.19
N ASP A 216 -10.02 -23.89 0.18
CA ASP A 216 -9.35 -23.68 -1.09
C ASP A 216 -8.92 -22.23 -1.23
N PRO A 217 -7.60 -21.92 -1.25
CA PRO A 217 -7.10 -20.57 -1.40
C PRO A 217 -7.39 -19.95 -2.78
N SER A 218 -7.83 -20.75 -3.76
CA SER A 218 -8.24 -20.24 -5.08
C SER A 218 -9.66 -19.68 -5.07
N ASP A 219 -10.53 -20.15 -4.17
CA ASP A 219 -11.94 -19.78 -4.04
C ASP A 219 -12.21 -18.98 -2.76
N LEU A 220 -11.98 -17.66 -2.83
CA LEU A 220 -12.19 -16.75 -1.71
C LEU A 220 -13.67 -16.59 -1.32
N ALA A 221 -14.58 -16.77 -2.27
CA ALA A 221 -16.02 -16.73 -2.01
C ALA A 221 -16.45 -17.90 -1.12
N ARG A 222 -15.93 -19.10 -1.37
CA ARG A 222 -16.13 -20.29 -0.53
C ARG A 222 -15.51 -20.13 0.85
N ALA A 223 -14.41 -19.36 0.96
CA ALA A 223 -13.82 -18.99 2.25
C ALA A 223 -14.70 -18.01 3.05
N GLY A 224 -15.80 -17.51 2.47
CA GLY A 224 -16.74 -16.60 3.09
C GLY A 224 -16.27 -15.16 3.17
N ILE A 225 -15.27 -14.76 2.37
CA ILE A 225 -14.82 -13.38 2.26
C ILE A 225 -15.88 -12.59 1.51
N ARG A 226 -16.34 -11.49 2.11
CA ARG A 226 -17.36 -10.60 1.54
C ARG A 226 -16.80 -9.20 1.39
N PRO A 227 -17.22 -8.43 0.38
CA PRO A 227 -16.96 -7.02 0.30
C PRO A 227 -17.62 -6.29 1.49
N VAL A 228 -16.84 -5.55 2.27
CA VAL A 228 -17.31 -4.79 3.45
C VAL A 228 -17.02 -3.30 3.34
N ALA A 229 -16.14 -2.91 2.41
CA ALA A 229 -15.82 -1.52 2.08
C ALA A 229 -15.49 -1.41 0.59
N GLY A 230 -15.40 -0.18 0.08
CA GLY A 230 -15.07 0.10 -1.31
C GLY A 230 -14.31 1.40 -1.49
N VAL A 231 -14.19 1.84 -2.76
CA VAL A 231 -13.43 3.06 -3.13
C VAL A 231 -13.95 4.29 -2.38
N ALA A 232 -15.27 4.47 -2.30
CA ALA A 232 -15.87 5.62 -1.60
C ALA A 232 -15.52 5.64 -0.11
N ASP A 233 -15.46 4.46 0.54
CA ASP A 233 -15.05 4.35 1.94
C ASP A 233 -13.58 4.71 2.12
N LEU A 234 -12.71 4.27 1.20
CA LEU A 234 -11.30 4.62 1.21
C LEU A 234 -11.07 6.13 1.01
N ASP A 235 -11.82 6.78 0.13
CA ASP A 235 -11.69 8.22 -0.09
C ASP A 235 -12.16 9.01 1.13
N ALA A 236 -13.33 8.67 1.71
CA ALA A 236 -13.80 9.28 2.94
C ALA A 236 -12.84 9.07 4.12
N ALA A 237 -12.24 7.88 4.23
CA ALA A 237 -11.25 7.57 5.25
C ALA A 237 -9.95 8.34 5.08
N ARG A 238 -9.50 8.59 3.84
CA ARG A 238 -8.34 9.43 3.54
C ARG A 238 -8.52 10.86 3.99
N ASP A 239 -9.68 11.43 3.68
CA ASP A 239 -10.03 12.80 4.10
C ASP A 239 -10.06 12.90 5.62
N ALA A 240 -10.67 11.92 6.28
CA ALA A 240 -10.71 11.86 7.73
C ALA A 240 -9.33 11.66 8.37
N ALA A 241 -8.47 10.79 7.81
CA ALA A 241 -7.10 10.60 8.27
C ALA A 241 -6.25 11.87 8.03
N ALA A 242 -6.47 12.58 6.93
CA ALA A 242 -5.82 13.86 6.65
C ALA A 242 -6.22 14.97 7.64
N ALA A 243 -7.39 14.89 8.26
CA ALA A 243 -7.85 15.83 9.28
C ALA A 243 -7.31 15.54 10.70
N VAL A 244 -6.68 14.37 10.94
CA VAL A 244 -6.09 14.05 12.25
C VAL A 244 -5.06 15.11 12.65
N HIS A 245 -5.20 15.66 13.84
CA HIS A 245 -4.33 16.72 14.34
C HIS A 245 -2.90 16.21 14.63
N VAL A 246 -1.92 17.05 14.34
CA VAL A 246 -0.50 16.80 14.66
C VAL A 246 0.03 18.00 15.40
N SER A 247 0.44 17.82 16.65
CA SER A 247 1.06 18.91 17.42
C SER A 247 2.48 19.20 16.91
N PRO A 248 2.97 20.45 17.10
CA PRO A 248 4.36 20.80 16.76
C PRO A 248 5.39 19.91 17.47
N GLU A 249 5.10 19.46 18.68
CA GLU A 249 5.98 18.62 19.49
C GLU A 249 6.11 17.20 18.87
N VAL A 250 5.00 16.63 18.41
CA VAL A 250 5.03 15.33 17.69
C VAL A 250 5.74 15.47 16.35
N ALA A 251 5.54 16.57 15.64
CA ALA A 251 6.27 16.84 14.39
C ALA A 251 7.78 16.97 14.65
N ALA A 252 8.17 17.66 15.72
CA ALA A 252 9.56 17.78 16.14
C ALA A 252 10.15 16.40 16.49
N TYR A 253 9.43 15.56 17.23
CA TYR A 253 9.84 14.20 17.59
C TYR A 253 10.13 13.34 16.35
N ILE A 254 9.28 13.41 15.31
CA ILE A 254 9.52 12.71 14.04
C ILE A 254 10.81 13.20 13.37
N VAL A 255 11.06 14.52 13.39
CA VAL A 255 12.28 15.09 12.83
C VAL A 255 13.50 14.68 13.66
N ASP A 256 13.40 14.66 14.98
CA ASP A 256 14.49 14.25 15.87
C ASP A 256 14.85 12.77 15.67
N LEU A 257 13.86 11.88 15.51
CA LEU A 257 14.10 10.50 15.11
C LEU A 257 14.84 10.41 13.77
N ALA A 258 14.39 11.13 12.74
CA ALA A 258 15.04 11.14 11.45
C ALA A 258 16.48 11.70 11.51
N ARG A 259 16.72 12.72 12.33
CA ARG A 259 18.07 13.28 12.56
C ARG A 259 18.96 12.30 13.31
N ALA A 260 18.43 11.64 14.33
CA ALA A 260 19.16 10.62 15.09
C ALA A 260 19.65 9.47 14.18
N THR A 261 18.85 9.04 13.19
CA THR A 261 19.32 8.04 12.22
C THR A 261 20.54 8.50 11.42
N ARG A 262 20.63 9.81 11.08
CA ARG A 262 21.76 10.38 10.32
C ARG A 262 23.03 10.54 11.17
N GLN A 263 22.87 10.55 12.48
CA GLN A 263 23.97 10.72 13.44
C GLN A 263 24.43 9.39 14.05
N ALA A 264 23.67 8.31 13.85
CA ALA A 264 24.00 6.98 14.39
C ALA A 264 25.31 6.46 13.80
N PRO A 265 26.28 6.03 14.63
CA PRO A 265 27.59 5.57 14.14
C PRO A 265 27.54 4.38 13.21
N SER A 266 26.55 3.49 13.38
CA SER A 266 26.31 2.30 12.57
C SER A 266 25.66 2.59 11.21
N VAL A 267 25.17 3.83 10.98
CA VAL A 267 24.43 4.21 9.78
C VAL A 267 25.34 4.96 8.81
N GLN A 268 25.33 4.53 7.56
CA GLN A 268 26.00 5.21 6.44
C GLN A 268 25.07 6.25 5.80
N LEU A 269 23.80 5.87 5.55
CA LEU A 269 22.77 6.77 5.02
C LEU A 269 21.52 6.68 5.92
N GLY A 270 21.16 7.80 6.54
CA GLY A 270 19.98 7.91 7.40
C GLY A 270 18.75 8.41 6.65
N VAL A 271 17.64 8.49 7.37
CA VAL A 271 16.32 8.85 6.84
C VAL A 271 16.31 10.26 6.23
N SER A 272 15.80 10.37 4.99
CA SER A 272 15.60 11.64 4.30
C SER A 272 14.42 12.44 4.87
N PRO A 273 14.27 13.75 4.55
CA PRO A 273 13.05 14.50 4.88
C PRO A 273 11.78 13.86 4.31
N ARG A 274 11.85 13.21 3.14
CA ARG A 274 10.75 12.45 2.55
C ARG A 274 10.35 11.27 3.46
N GLY A 275 11.31 10.57 4.05
CA GLY A 275 11.04 9.50 5.01
C GLY A 275 10.35 10.00 6.28
N ALA A 276 10.73 11.20 6.79
CA ALA A 276 10.04 11.81 7.93
C ALA A 276 8.57 12.18 7.60
N THR A 277 8.31 12.74 6.42
CA THR A 277 6.93 13.04 5.98
C THR A 277 6.12 11.77 5.70
N ALA A 278 6.76 10.70 5.23
CA ALA A 278 6.13 9.38 5.06
C ALA A 278 5.72 8.78 6.42
N LEU A 279 6.59 8.87 7.44
CA LEU A 279 6.28 8.44 8.80
C LEU A 279 5.11 9.25 9.39
N LEU A 280 5.09 10.58 9.20
CA LEU A 280 3.98 11.43 9.63
C LEU A 280 2.66 10.99 8.97
N ALA A 281 2.64 10.80 7.66
CA ALA A 281 1.44 10.37 6.93
C ALA A 281 0.93 9.02 7.46
N ALA A 282 1.83 8.06 7.64
CA ALA A 282 1.50 6.74 8.17
C ALA A 282 0.97 6.81 9.62
N ALA A 283 1.58 7.63 10.50
CA ALA A 283 1.14 7.83 11.87
C ALA A 283 -0.27 8.46 11.95
N ARG A 284 -0.60 9.43 11.07
CA ARG A 284 -1.95 10.01 10.97
C ARG A 284 -3.00 8.98 10.56
N ALA A 285 -2.69 8.20 9.52
CA ALA A 285 -3.59 7.14 9.06
C ALA A 285 -3.79 6.06 10.14
N TRP A 286 -2.74 5.71 10.87
CA TRP A 286 -2.82 4.78 11.98
C TRP A 286 -3.65 5.34 13.14
N ALA A 287 -3.40 6.57 13.59
CA ALA A 287 -4.15 7.23 14.65
C ALA A 287 -5.65 7.24 14.33
N TRP A 288 -6.02 7.56 13.08
CA TRP A 288 -7.40 7.51 12.62
C TRP A 288 -7.98 6.09 12.68
N LEU A 289 -7.24 5.08 12.20
CA LEU A 289 -7.70 3.67 12.22
C LEU A 289 -7.97 3.19 13.64
N VAL A 290 -7.14 3.58 14.63
CA VAL A 290 -7.32 3.20 16.03
C VAL A 290 -8.26 4.14 16.81
N GLY A 291 -8.94 5.06 16.11
CA GLY A 291 -10.02 5.87 16.68
C GLY A 291 -9.61 7.19 17.31
N ARG A 292 -8.39 7.68 17.05
CA ARG A 292 -7.89 8.95 17.59
C ARG A 292 -8.05 10.10 16.58
N GLU A 293 -8.26 11.30 17.09
CA GLU A 293 -8.33 12.55 16.34
C GLU A 293 -7.01 13.32 16.33
N PHE A 294 -5.99 12.80 17.02
CA PHE A 294 -4.65 13.37 17.09
C PHE A 294 -3.60 12.26 17.09
N VAL A 295 -2.40 12.57 16.58
CA VAL A 295 -1.24 11.68 16.59
C VAL A 295 -0.54 11.74 17.93
N THR A 296 -0.24 10.57 18.48
CA THR A 296 0.58 10.42 19.68
C THR A 296 2.01 9.98 19.34
N PRO A 297 3.00 10.18 20.23
CA PRO A 297 4.33 9.61 20.04
C PRO A 297 4.32 8.08 19.89
N ASP A 298 3.37 7.39 20.52
CA ASP A 298 3.25 5.93 20.40
C ASP A 298 2.79 5.51 19.00
N ASP A 299 1.92 6.30 18.33
CA ASP A 299 1.57 6.06 16.93
C ASP A 299 2.80 6.17 16.02
N VAL A 300 3.67 7.16 16.30
CA VAL A 300 4.95 7.32 15.58
C VAL A 300 5.85 6.09 15.81
N LYS A 301 5.98 5.62 17.07
CA LYS A 301 6.82 4.45 17.40
C LYS A 301 6.32 3.17 16.69
N VAL A 302 5.01 2.93 16.67
CA VAL A 302 4.42 1.76 16.00
C VAL A 302 4.78 1.73 14.51
N LEU A 303 4.77 2.88 13.85
CA LEU A 303 5.03 3.00 12.42
C LEU A 303 6.50 3.27 12.07
N ALA A 304 7.36 3.56 13.05
CA ALA A 304 8.76 3.93 12.80
C ALA A 304 9.51 2.82 12.04
N LYS A 305 9.48 1.57 12.53
CA LYS A 305 10.16 0.46 11.86
C LYS A 305 9.60 0.22 10.45
N PRO A 306 8.30 -0.01 10.25
CA PRO A 306 7.74 -0.21 8.90
C PRO A 306 8.04 0.93 7.94
N ALA A 307 8.03 2.18 8.41
CA ALA A 307 8.26 3.35 7.56
C ALA A 307 9.74 3.63 7.29
N LEU A 308 10.65 3.27 8.20
CA LEU A 308 12.03 3.75 8.14
C LEU A 308 13.07 2.67 7.85
N ARG A 309 12.80 1.37 8.14
CA ARG A 309 13.81 0.30 8.04
C ARG A 309 14.44 0.17 6.65
N HIS A 310 13.68 0.40 5.59
CA HIS A 310 14.16 0.32 4.20
C HIS A 310 14.80 1.62 3.69
N ARG A 311 14.85 2.65 4.54
CA ARG A 311 15.47 3.96 4.28
C ARG A 311 16.79 4.14 5.00
N LEU A 312 17.23 3.12 5.75
CA LEU A 312 18.51 3.10 6.45
C LEU A 312 19.49 2.22 5.69
N GLN A 313 20.65 2.76 5.39
CA GLN A 313 21.80 1.98 4.93
C GLN A 313 22.81 1.92 6.06
N LEU A 314 23.10 0.72 6.53
CA LEU A 314 24.10 0.50 7.57
C LEU A 314 25.48 0.46 6.97
N ARG A 315 26.49 0.80 7.78
CA ARG A 315 27.87 0.63 7.42
C ARG A 315 28.21 -0.86 7.31
N PRO A 316 29.07 -1.27 6.33
CA PRO A 316 29.44 -2.67 6.19
C PRO A 316 30.01 -3.29 7.46
N GLU A 317 30.81 -2.54 8.21
CA GLU A 317 31.42 -3.00 9.47
C GLU A 317 30.33 -3.32 10.51
N ALA A 318 29.31 -2.45 10.64
CA ALA A 318 28.19 -2.68 11.56
C ALA A 318 27.35 -3.90 11.15
N GLN A 319 27.16 -4.13 9.85
CA GLN A 319 26.47 -5.34 9.37
C GLN A 319 27.25 -6.61 9.67
N LEU A 320 28.59 -6.59 9.53
CA LEU A 320 29.45 -7.72 9.88
C LEU A 320 29.40 -8.03 11.39
N ASP A 321 29.23 -6.99 12.23
CA ASP A 321 29.02 -7.13 13.67
C ASP A 321 27.61 -7.57 14.06
N GLY A 322 26.74 -7.85 13.07
CA GLY A 322 25.37 -8.35 13.28
C GLY A 322 24.31 -7.28 13.51
N ALA A 323 24.64 -5.99 13.28
CA ALA A 323 23.63 -4.93 13.36
C ALA A 323 22.65 -5.02 12.19
N ASP A 324 21.38 -4.80 12.48
CA ASP A 324 20.32 -4.65 11.49
C ASP A 324 19.58 -3.31 11.64
N ALA A 325 18.78 -2.94 10.64
CA ALA A 325 18.06 -1.68 10.64
C ALA A 325 17.01 -1.61 11.77
N ASP A 326 16.39 -2.72 12.12
CA ASP A 326 15.38 -2.77 13.18
C ASP A 326 16.00 -2.56 14.57
N GLY A 327 17.14 -3.18 14.84
CA GLY A 327 17.88 -3.00 16.10
C GLY A 327 18.40 -1.58 16.26
N VAL A 328 18.88 -0.96 15.17
CA VAL A 328 19.28 0.45 15.20
C VAL A 328 18.08 1.35 15.53
N LEU A 329 16.93 1.12 14.87
CA LEU A 329 15.70 1.88 15.13
C LEU A 329 15.21 1.66 16.57
N ASP A 330 15.28 0.45 17.12
CA ASP A 330 14.91 0.19 18.52
C ASP A 330 15.76 1.00 19.51
N GLY A 331 17.08 1.04 19.29
CA GLY A 331 17.98 1.85 20.09
C GLY A 331 17.66 3.35 20.02
N LEU A 332 17.34 3.85 18.82
CA LEU A 332 16.97 5.26 18.64
C LEU A 332 15.61 5.60 19.28
N LEU A 333 14.62 4.73 19.13
CA LEU A 333 13.29 4.89 19.74
C LEU A 333 13.35 4.89 21.28
N ALA A 334 14.33 4.20 21.85
CA ALA A 334 14.57 4.19 23.30
C ALA A 334 15.31 5.44 23.81
N THR A 335 16.12 6.09 22.97
CA THR A 335 17.02 7.18 23.39
C THR A 335 16.52 8.57 23.00
N VAL A 336 15.79 8.73 21.90
CA VAL A 336 15.24 10.02 21.50
C VAL A 336 14.12 10.45 22.45
N PRO A 337 14.22 11.65 23.08
CA PRO A 337 13.24 12.11 24.05
C PRO A 337 11.82 12.19 23.46
N VAL A 338 10.87 11.61 24.18
CA VAL A 338 9.45 11.65 23.82
C VAL A 338 8.85 12.96 24.33
N PRO A 339 8.11 13.73 23.50
CA PRO A 339 7.41 14.92 23.96
C PRO A 339 6.38 14.56 25.05
N ARG A 340 6.25 15.46 26.04
CA ARG A 340 5.32 15.32 27.16
C ARG A 340 3.98 15.96 26.87
#